data_361f2eeb905e08ac500576b63ddb2c3e
#
_entry.id   361f2eeb905e08ac500576b63ddb2c3e
#
_cell.length_a   1.000
_cell.length_b   1.000
_cell.length_c   1.000
_cell.angle_alpha   90.00
_cell.angle_beta   90.00
_cell.angle_gamma   90.00
#
_symmetry.space_group_name_H-M   'P 1'
#
loop_
_entity.id
_entity.type
_entity.pdbx_description
1 polymer ?
#
loop_
_entity_poly.entity_id
_entity_poly.type
_entity_poly.pdbx_seq_one_letter_code
_entity_poly.pdbx_strand_id
1 'polypeptide(L)'
;MKFSGKKVAEIYEKIQRKRPIIHCITNAVTVNDCANILLAAGASPTMAHHPCEVEEITAGTAALICNFGAISDYEAMETAGKRAHALGHPIVIDPVGVSGSSYRRKKCLELMKIIHPTCIRGNYSEIQALLHNCGTVTGVDAAEDALAEAEETDLPELMKQYAKENQMILVASGETDLITDGSCVYRCHNGSPMMARITGSGCMSTVMLGAFLSAENSVESAVAGCAFTGIAGELAAKETTAQKRGTMTFRNWFIDAVSLMTPEQLEHGTDVDWF
;
A
#
# COMPACT_ATOMS: atom_id res chain seq x y z
N MET A 1 -16.13 -10.60 -13.16
CA MET A 1 -15.34 -11.87 -13.09
C MET A 1 -14.73 -11.98 -11.70
N LYS A 2 -14.41 -13.17 -11.18
CA LYS A 2 -13.79 -13.30 -9.83
C LYS A 2 -12.30 -13.60 -9.94
N PHE A 3 -11.50 -12.92 -9.11
CA PHE A 3 -10.06 -13.18 -8.99
C PHE A 3 -9.81 -14.50 -8.26
N SER A 4 -8.76 -15.22 -8.65
CA SER A 4 -8.50 -16.55 -8.10
C SER A 4 -7.73 -16.49 -6.77
N GLY A 5 -8.30 -17.00 -5.69
CA GLY A 5 -7.61 -17.15 -4.41
C GLY A 5 -6.38 -18.05 -4.48
N LYS A 6 -6.36 -19.01 -5.42
CA LYS A 6 -5.15 -19.79 -5.71
C LYS A 6 -3.98 -18.91 -6.16
N LYS A 7 -4.24 -17.88 -6.98
CA LYS A 7 -3.18 -16.91 -7.38
C LYS A 7 -2.63 -16.15 -6.19
N VAL A 8 -3.49 -15.79 -5.21
CA VAL A 8 -3.05 -15.16 -3.96
C VAL A 8 -2.09 -16.08 -3.20
N ALA A 9 -2.47 -17.35 -3.03
CA ALA A 9 -1.64 -18.34 -2.35
C ALA A 9 -0.30 -18.57 -3.08
N GLU A 10 -0.30 -18.68 -4.40
CA GLU A 10 0.91 -18.87 -5.23
C GLU A 10 1.90 -17.71 -5.08
N ILE A 11 1.41 -16.45 -5.02
CA ILE A 11 2.28 -15.28 -4.83
C ILE A 11 2.81 -15.25 -3.39
N TYR A 12 1.97 -15.55 -2.40
CA TYR A 12 2.40 -15.64 -1.01
C TYR A 12 3.47 -16.70 -0.78
N GLU A 13 3.34 -17.88 -1.37
CA GLU A 13 4.38 -18.92 -1.34
C GLU A 13 5.73 -18.44 -1.93
N LYS A 14 5.69 -17.57 -2.97
CA LYS A 14 6.92 -16.97 -3.50
C LYS A 14 7.61 -16.09 -2.47
N ILE A 15 6.85 -15.30 -1.67
CA ILE A 15 7.39 -14.48 -0.58
C ILE A 15 8.05 -15.37 0.45
N GLN A 16 7.38 -16.43 0.92
CA GLN A 16 7.92 -17.34 1.92
C GLN A 16 9.21 -18.03 1.46
N ARG A 17 9.29 -18.41 0.17
CA ARG A 17 10.50 -19.03 -0.39
C ARG A 17 11.65 -18.06 -0.61
N LYS A 18 11.37 -16.86 -1.15
CA LYS A 18 12.39 -15.85 -1.48
C LYS A 18 12.86 -15.09 -0.25
N ARG A 19 12.02 -14.95 0.76
CA ARG A 19 12.25 -14.14 1.97
C ARG A 19 12.82 -12.75 1.64
N PRO A 20 12.12 -11.96 0.81
CA PRO A 20 12.65 -10.71 0.27
C PRO A 20 12.95 -9.72 1.39
N ILE A 21 14.02 -8.95 1.23
CA ILE A 21 14.31 -7.82 2.11
C ILE A 21 13.52 -6.62 1.58
N ILE A 22 12.72 -6.01 2.42
CA ILE A 22 11.89 -4.84 2.09
C ILE A 22 12.44 -3.61 2.82
N HIS A 23 12.87 -2.60 2.06
CA HIS A 23 13.31 -1.34 2.62
C HIS A 23 12.11 -0.44 2.89
N CYS A 24 11.93 -0.03 4.13
CA CYS A 24 10.79 0.79 4.55
C CYS A 24 11.26 2.10 5.20
N ILE A 25 11.07 3.21 4.50
CA ILE A 25 11.19 4.55 5.09
C ILE A 25 9.77 4.94 5.52
N THR A 26 9.47 4.73 6.81
CA THR A 26 8.11 4.86 7.35
C THR A 26 8.08 5.68 8.63
N ASN A 27 6.89 6.07 9.06
CA ASN A 27 6.68 6.97 10.19
C ASN A 27 6.93 6.29 11.55
N ALA A 28 7.37 7.08 12.53
CA ALA A 28 7.72 6.61 13.88
C ALA A 28 6.55 5.97 14.65
N VAL A 29 5.30 6.28 14.29
CA VAL A 29 4.11 5.75 14.97
C VAL A 29 3.92 4.26 14.64
N THR A 30 4.28 3.83 13.43
CA THR A 30 3.93 2.50 12.90
C THR A 30 5.15 1.66 12.51
N VAL A 31 6.36 2.19 12.65
CA VAL A 31 7.60 1.51 12.23
C VAL A 31 7.75 0.10 12.81
N ASN A 32 7.42 -0.08 14.09
CA ASN A 32 7.49 -1.39 14.75
C ASN A 32 6.49 -2.39 14.16
N ASP A 33 5.24 -1.95 13.93
CA ASP A 33 4.20 -2.80 13.37
C ASP A 33 4.49 -3.18 11.91
N CYS A 34 5.01 -2.24 11.12
CA CYS A 34 5.44 -2.50 9.75
C CYS A 34 6.56 -3.54 9.70
N ALA A 35 7.52 -3.48 10.63
CA ALA A 35 8.57 -4.49 10.72
C ALA A 35 8.01 -5.86 11.11
N ASN A 36 7.17 -5.92 12.14
CA ASN A 36 6.62 -7.18 12.64
C ASN A 36 5.69 -7.86 11.64
N ILE A 37 4.86 -7.14 10.91
CA ILE A 37 3.96 -7.76 9.93
C ILE A 37 4.73 -8.34 8.74
N LEU A 38 5.83 -7.71 8.31
CA LEU A 38 6.71 -8.26 7.28
C LEU A 38 7.40 -9.54 7.74
N LEU A 39 7.91 -9.57 9.00
CA LEU A 39 8.47 -10.78 9.60
C LEU A 39 7.42 -11.90 9.70
N ALA A 40 6.20 -11.56 10.11
CA ALA A 40 5.09 -12.50 10.18
C ALA A 40 4.79 -13.14 8.81
N ALA A 41 4.88 -12.38 7.72
CA ALA A 41 4.69 -12.87 6.36
C ALA A 41 5.87 -13.68 5.78
N GLY A 42 7.00 -13.76 6.50
CA GLY A 42 8.21 -14.43 6.03
C GLY A 42 9.14 -13.54 5.20
N ALA A 43 8.87 -12.25 5.08
CA ALA A 43 9.77 -11.25 4.51
C ALA A 43 10.75 -10.72 5.58
N SER A 44 11.75 -9.94 5.17
CA SER A 44 12.74 -9.34 6.08
C SER A 44 12.68 -7.81 5.96
N PRO A 45 12.32 -7.07 7.02
CA PRO A 45 12.30 -5.61 6.97
C PRO A 45 13.68 -5.01 7.19
N THR A 46 13.96 -3.88 6.54
CA THR A 46 14.98 -2.92 6.95
C THR A 46 14.38 -1.53 7.02
N MET A 47 14.60 -0.84 8.15
CA MET A 47 13.96 0.44 8.48
C MET A 47 14.97 1.59 8.44
N ALA A 48 16.00 1.48 7.59
CA ALA A 48 17.01 2.52 7.39
C ALA A 48 16.35 3.79 6.83
N HIS A 49 16.73 4.96 7.37
CA HIS A 49 16.16 6.24 6.94
C HIS A 49 17.18 7.40 6.95
N HIS A 50 18.45 7.10 7.26
CA HIS A 50 19.48 8.15 7.23
C HIS A 50 19.98 8.35 5.78
N PRO A 51 20.02 9.60 5.26
CA PRO A 51 20.37 9.89 3.87
C PRO A 51 21.73 9.30 3.41
N CYS A 52 22.68 9.17 4.32
CA CYS A 52 24.01 8.62 3.99
C CYS A 52 24.07 7.11 3.79
N GLU A 53 23.04 6.34 4.19
CA GLU A 53 23.06 4.87 4.10
C GLU A 53 22.00 4.31 3.15
N VAL A 54 20.90 5.06 2.92
CA VAL A 54 19.72 4.52 2.23
C VAL A 54 19.99 4.07 0.80
N GLU A 55 20.96 4.65 0.10
CA GLU A 55 21.32 4.22 -1.25
C GLU A 55 21.92 2.81 -1.25
N GLU A 56 22.88 2.55 -0.35
CA GLU A 56 23.53 1.24 -0.20
C GLU A 56 22.52 0.19 0.29
N ILE A 57 21.72 0.53 1.31
CA ILE A 57 20.68 -0.35 1.84
C ILE A 57 19.68 -0.72 0.73
N THR A 58 19.15 0.27 -0.01
CA THR A 58 18.19 0.02 -1.10
C THR A 58 18.77 -0.92 -2.15
N ALA A 59 20.06 -0.81 -2.45
CA ALA A 59 20.70 -1.68 -3.44
C ALA A 59 20.64 -3.16 -3.08
N GLY A 60 20.61 -3.49 -1.79
CA GLY A 60 20.53 -4.86 -1.26
C GLY A 60 19.11 -5.38 -1.02
N THR A 61 18.06 -4.62 -1.38
CA THR A 61 16.68 -4.98 -1.08
C THR A 61 15.87 -5.33 -2.33
N ALA A 62 14.68 -5.89 -2.15
CA ALA A 62 13.81 -6.33 -3.25
C ALA A 62 12.66 -5.37 -3.54
N ALA A 63 12.36 -4.43 -2.66
CA ALA A 63 11.38 -3.36 -2.84
C ALA A 63 11.65 -2.21 -1.87
N LEU A 64 11.13 -1.02 -2.21
CA LEU A 64 11.19 0.20 -1.40
C LEU A 64 9.79 0.69 -1.06
N ILE A 65 9.58 1.07 0.21
CA ILE A 65 8.36 1.71 0.71
C ILE A 65 8.68 3.12 1.19
N CYS A 66 7.95 4.13 0.68
CA CYS A 66 8.05 5.52 1.08
C CYS A 66 6.72 5.97 1.70
N ASN A 67 6.67 6.14 3.03
CA ASN A 67 5.47 6.55 3.76
C ASN A 67 5.55 8.04 4.15
N PHE A 68 4.64 8.85 3.62
CA PHE A 68 4.60 10.30 3.83
C PHE A 68 4.22 10.74 5.26
N GLY A 69 3.92 9.82 6.15
CA GLY A 69 3.93 10.08 7.60
C GLY A 69 5.31 10.45 8.13
N ALA A 70 6.38 10.01 7.46
CA ALA A 70 7.79 10.34 7.75
C ALA A 70 8.32 11.45 6.83
N ILE A 71 7.59 12.57 6.72
CA ILE A 71 7.93 13.66 5.80
C ILE A 71 9.30 14.32 6.11
N SER A 72 9.81 14.18 7.33
CA SER A 72 11.17 14.57 7.69
C SER A 72 12.25 13.82 6.91
N ASP A 73 11.92 12.62 6.43
CA ASP A 73 12.86 11.73 5.76
C ASP A 73 12.74 11.78 4.22
N TYR A 74 12.19 12.92 3.72
CA TYR A 74 11.98 13.14 2.28
C TYR A 74 13.27 12.98 1.46
N GLU A 75 14.40 13.50 1.96
CA GLU A 75 15.72 13.40 1.29
C GLU A 75 16.17 11.94 1.18
N ALA A 76 15.95 11.16 2.24
CA ALA A 76 16.22 9.72 2.25
C ALA A 76 15.31 8.98 1.25
N MET A 77 14.01 9.32 1.19
CA MET A 77 13.09 8.75 0.22
C MET A 77 13.49 9.06 -1.22
N GLU A 78 13.95 10.28 -1.50
CA GLU A 78 14.41 10.68 -2.82
C GLU A 78 15.66 9.89 -3.23
N THR A 79 16.65 9.81 -2.34
CA THR A 79 17.91 9.08 -2.57
C THR A 79 17.66 7.58 -2.77
N ALA A 80 16.92 6.95 -1.85
CA ALA A 80 16.54 5.54 -1.94
C ALA A 80 15.69 5.26 -3.19
N GLY A 81 14.74 6.14 -3.50
CA GLY A 81 13.85 5.99 -4.65
C GLY A 81 14.58 6.06 -5.99
N LYS A 82 15.51 7.00 -6.16
CA LYS A 82 16.38 7.04 -7.36
C LYS A 82 17.17 5.73 -7.52
N ARG A 83 17.68 5.20 -6.41
CA ARG A 83 18.43 3.93 -6.44
C ARG A 83 17.53 2.75 -6.78
N ALA A 84 16.36 2.64 -6.14
CA ALA A 84 15.39 1.59 -6.42
C ALA A 84 14.94 1.63 -7.89
N HIS A 85 14.59 2.82 -8.41
CA HIS A 85 14.20 3.00 -9.80
C HIS A 85 15.31 2.54 -10.77
N ALA A 86 16.55 2.94 -10.54
CA ALA A 86 17.70 2.55 -11.37
C ALA A 86 17.95 1.02 -11.38
N LEU A 87 17.54 0.32 -10.33
CA LEU A 87 17.66 -1.14 -10.21
C LEU A 87 16.41 -1.89 -10.67
N GLY A 88 15.33 -1.19 -11.01
CA GLY A 88 14.04 -1.79 -11.36
C GLY A 88 13.33 -2.45 -10.17
N HIS A 89 13.65 -2.05 -8.94
CA HIS A 89 12.94 -2.53 -7.75
C HIS A 89 11.57 -1.87 -7.65
N PRO A 90 10.51 -2.60 -7.28
CA PRO A 90 9.21 -2.00 -7.00
C PRO A 90 9.31 -0.92 -5.91
N ILE A 91 8.66 0.22 -6.17
CA ILE A 91 8.56 1.34 -5.23
C ILE A 91 7.08 1.55 -4.90
N VAL A 92 6.73 1.51 -3.62
CA VAL A 92 5.37 1.79 -3.14
C VAL A 92 5.38 3.09 -2.35
N ILE A 93 4.50 4.03 -2.73
CA ILE A 93 4.24 5.25 -1.96
C ILE A 93 2.96 5.08 -1.14
N ASP A 94 3.05 5.41 0.15
CA ASP A 94 1.92 5.60 1.05
C ASP A 94 1.76 7.10 1.32
N PRO A 95 0.78 7.78 0.69
CA PRO A 95 0.66 9.24 0.71
C PRO A 95 -0.06 9.74 1.97
N VAL A 96 0.36 9.26 3.15
CA VAL A 96 -0.28 9.58 4.44
C VAL A 96 -0.44 11.08 4.63
N GLY A 97 -1.69 11.53 4.75
CA GLY A 97 -2.05 12.89 5.12
C GLY A 97 -1.97 13.93 3.99
N VAL A 98 -1.84 13.50 2.73
CA VAL A 98 -1.81 14.44 1.58
C VAL A 98 -3.16 15.13 1.33
N SER A 99 -4.26 14.54 1.76
CA SER A 99 -5.60 15.16 1.70
C SER A 99 -5.71 16.36 2.65
N GLY A 100 -5.08 16.28 3.83
CA GLY A 100 -5.14 17.34 4.85
C GLY A 100 -3.93 18.29 4.86
N SER A 101 -2.92 18.10 3.99
CA SER A 101 -1.71 18.93 3.99
C SER A 101 -1.22 19.22 2.57
N SER A 102 -1.38 20.47 2.15
CA SER A 102 -0.87 20.96 0.85
C SER A 102 0.65 20.78 0.73
N TYR A 103 1.39 20.96 1.82
CA TYR A 103 2.84 20.73 1.86
C TYR A 103 3.19 19.27 1.57
N ARG A 104 2.54 18.31 2.26
CA ARG A 104 2.75 16.87 2.00
C ARG A 104 2.37 16.48 0.59
N ARG A 105 1.21 16.98 0.12
CA ARG A 105 0.75 16.72 -1.24
C ARG A 105 1.73 17.21 -2.28
N LYS A 106 2.23 18.45 -2.16
CA LYS A 106 3.26 19.01 -3.04
C LYS A 106 4.52 18.13 -3.04
N LYS A 107 5.03 17.78 -1.85
CA LYS A 107 6.22 16.91 -1.72
C LYS A 107 6.01 15.51 -2.28
N CYS A 108 4.82 14.93 -2.11
CA CYS A 108 4.49 13.64 -2.69
C CYS A 108 4.53 13.69 -4.24
N LEU A 109 3.88 14.70 -4.83
CA LEU A 109 3.87 14.90 -6.28
C LEU A 109 5.28 15.20 -6.84
N GLU A 110 6.11 15.94 -6.12
CA GLU A 110 7.51 16.15 -6.49
C GLU A 110 8.29 14.83 -6.50
N LEU A 111 8.16 14.04 -5.42
CA LEU A 111 8.85 12.76 -5.30
C LEU A 111 8.42 11.76 -6.38
N MET A 112 7.12 11.65 -6.63
CA MET A 112 6.58 10.76 -7.68
C MET A 112 7.23 11.01 -9.05
N LYS A 113 7.45 12.28 -9.42
CA LYS A 113 8.11 12.65 -10.68
C LYS A 113 9.58 12.25 -10.75
N ILE A 114 10.24 12.12 -9.60
CA ILE A 114 11.67 11.83 -9.50
C ILE A 114 11.92 10.32 -9.46
N ILE A 115 11.10 9.58 -8.70
CA ILE A 115 11.37 8.16 -8.42
C ILE A 115 10.52 7.19 -9.24
N HIS A 116 9.51 7.69 -9.96
CA HIS A 116 8.60 6.88 -10.78
C HIS A 116 8.07 5.64 -10.04
N PRO A 117 7.18 5.80 -9.04
CA PRO A 117 6.73 4.69 -8.21
C PRO A 117 5.98 3.64 -9.03
N THR A 118 6.16 2.38 -8.66
CA THR A 118 5.42 1.25 -9.21
C THR A 118 3.97 1.25 -8.75
N CYS A 119 3.74 1.65 -7.49
CA CYS A 119 2.43 1.63 -6.88
C CYS A 119 2.25 2.80 -5.90
N ILE A 120 1.04 3.33 -5.86
CA ILE A 120 0.60 4.26 -4.81
C ILE A 120 -0.58 3.62 -4.09
N ARG A 121 -0.52 3.55 -2.77
CA ARG A 121 -1.59 3.04 -1.93
C ARG A 121 -1.96 4.05 -0.86
N GLY A 122 -3.18 4.57 -0.91
CA GLY A 122 -3.77 5.48 0.08
C GLY A 122 -5.24 5.18 0.33
N ASN A 123 -5.89 5.89 1.25
CA ASN A 123 -7.34 5.87 1.33
C ASN A 123 -7.97 6.67 0.18
N TYR A 124 -9.31 6.59 0.02
CA TYR A 124 -10.03 7.27 -1.07
C TYR A 124 -9.71 8.77 -1.12
N SER A 125 -9.73 9.46 0.03
CA SER A 125 -9.48 10.92 0.07
C SER A 125 -8.03 11.28 -0.28
N GLU A 126 -7.07 10.43 0.09
CA GLU A 126 -5.66 10.63 -0.27
C GLU A 126 -5.43 10.42 -1.76
N ILE A 127 -6.00 9.37 -2.34
CA ILE A 127 -5.91 9.11 -3.79
C ILE A 127 -6.61 10.23 -4.57
N GLN A 128 -7.84 10.62 -4.21
CA GLN A 128 -8.53 11.75 -4.84
C GLN A 128 -7.70 13.04 -4.78
N ALA A 129 -7.12 13.37 -3.61
CA ALA A 129 -6.31 14.57 -3.45
C ALA A 129 -5.06 14.59 -4.35
N LEU A 130 -4.46 13.42 -4.64
CA LEU A 130 -3.36 13.32 -5.58
C LEU A 130 -3.84 13.49 -7.04
N LEU A 131 -4.91 12.79 -7.42
CA LEU A 131 -5.39 12.75 -8.80
C LEU A 131 -5.94 14.11 -9.27
N HIS A 132 -6.69 14.83 -8.45
CA HIS A 132 -7.20 16.16 -8.78
C HIS A 132 -6.11 17.22 -8.97
N ASN A 133 -4.94 17.07 -8.37
CA ASN A 133 -3.82 18.00 -8.52
C ASN A 133 -2.86 17.65 -9.68
N CYS A 134 -3.00 16.49 -10.29
CA CYS A 134 -2.18 16.09 -11.43
C CYS A 134 -2.77 16.53 -12.78
N GLY A 135 -4.05 16.87 -12.83
CA GLY A 135 -4.79 17.19 -14.08
C GLY A 135 -4.86 18.68 -14.45
N THR A 136 -4.43 19.62 -13.59
CA THR A 136 -4.50 21.05 -13.88
C THR A 136 -3.14 21.72 -13.76
N VAL A 137 -2.62 22.19 -14.91
CA VAL A 137 -1.46 23.09 -15.03
C VAL A 137 -1.80 24.51 -14.52
N THR A 138 -2.93 24.72 -13.87
CA THR A 138 -3.39 25.98 -13.29
C THR A 138 -3.22 25.95 -11.78
N GLY A 139 -2.58 26.98 -11.26
CA GLY A 139 -2.02 27.15 -9.92
C GLY A 139 -2.84 26.66 -8.72
N VAL A 140 -2.13 26.52 -7.62
CA VAL A 140 -2.57 25.98 -6.31
C VAL A 140 -3.84 26.65 -5.76
N ASP A 141 -4.15 27.87 -6.16
CA ASP A 141 -5.30 28.67 -5.67
C ASP A 141 -6.66 28.26 -6.32
N ALA A 142 -6.62 27.58 -7.47
CA ALA A 142 -7.85 27.11 -8.14
C ALA A 142 -8.35 25.73 -7.65
N ALA A 143 -7.56 25.05 -6.83
CA ALA A 143 -7.86 23.69 -6.38
C ALA A 143 -8.80 23.64 -5.16
N GLU A 144 -8.89 24.71 -4.36
CA GLU A 144 -9.79 24.75 -3.20
C GLU A 144 -11.26 24.88 -3.60
N ASP A 145 -11.54 25.66 -4.67
CA ASP A 145 -12.89 25.79 -5.20
C ASP A 145 -13.35 24.56 -6.00
N ALA A 146 -12.44 23.86 -6.68
CA ALA A 146 -12.74 22.64 -7.44
C ALA A 146 -13.07 21.42 -6.56
N LEU A 147 -12.62 21.39 -5.30
CA LEU A 147 -12.96 20.33 -4.34
C LEU A 147 -14.40 20.44 -3.83
N ALA A 148 -15.02 21.64 -3.91
CA ALA A 148 -16.39 21.87 -3.52
C ALA A 148 -17.42 21.54 -4.64
N GLU A 149 -16.98 21.49 -5.90
CA GLU A 149 -17.82 21.23 -7.08
C GLU A 149 -17.60 19.84 -7.71
N ALA A 150 -16.70 19.01 -7.18
CA ALA A 150 -16.50 17.64 -7.65
C ALA A 150 -17.62 16.73 -7.10
N GLU A 151 -18.85 16.97 -7.51
CA GLU A 151 -19.95 16.02 -7.46
C GLU A 151 -19.53 14.79 -8.30
N GLU A 152 -19.41 13.62 -7.63
CA GLU A 152 -19.37 12.29 -8.22
C GLU A 152 -18.45 12.09 -9.44
N THR A 153 -17.22 12.55 -9.41
CA THR A 153 -16.24 12.01 -10.35
C THR A 153 -16.09 10.53 -10.04
N ASP A 154 -16.35 9.69 -11.03
CA ASP A 154 -16.20 8.23 -10.93
C ASP A 154 -14.74 7.92 -10.59
N LEU A 155 -14.42 7.80 -9.30
CA LEU A 155 -13.06 7.55 -8.82
C LEU A 155 -12.40 6.35 -9.50
N PRO A 156 -13.09 5.22 -9.72
CA PRO A 156 -12.55 4.10 -10.48
C PRO A 156 -12.05 4.49 -11.88
N GLU A 157 -12.81 5.27 -12.64
CA GLU A 157 -12.40 5.66 -13.99
C GLU A 157 -11.26 6.67 -13.98
N LEU A 158 -11.26 7.61 -13.03
CA LEU A 158 -10.16 8.55 -12.83
C LEU A 158 -8.86 7.83 -12.46
N MET A 159 -8.94 6.85 -11.55
CA MET A 159 -7.79 6.00 -11.19
C MET A 159 -7.27 5.22 -12.39
N LYS A 160 -8.17 4.62 -13.16
CA LYS A 160 -7.84 3.82 -14.34
C LYS A 160 -7.11 4.65 -15.39
N GLN A 161 -7.63 5.84 -15.71
CA GLN A 161 -6.98 6.74 -16.64
C GLN A 161 -5.59 7.16 -16.16
N TYR A 162 -5.48 7.61 -14.90
CA TYR A 162 -4.21 8.05 -14.33
C TYR A 162 -3.17 6.92 -14.26
N ALA A 163 -3.58 5.73 -13.83
CA ALA A 163 -2.70 4.56 -13.78
C ALA A 163 -2.15 4.20 -15.17
N LYS A 164 -2.99 4.24 -16.20
CA LYS A 164 -2.60 4.00 -17.59
C LYS A 164 -1.62 5.04 -18.10
N GLU A 165 -1.89 6.32 -17.88
CA GLU A 165 -1.04 7.43 -18.36
C GLU A 165 0.34 7.42 -17.69
N ASN A 166 0.42 7.01 -16.43
CA ASN A 166 1.66 7.01 -15.65
C ASN A 166 2.31 5.62 -15.51
N GLN A 167 1.74 4.59 -16.13
CA GLN A 167 2.25 3.21 -16.10
C GLN A 167 2.52 2.70 -14.68
N MET A 168 1.56 2.90 -13.78
CA MET A 168 1.66 2.53 -12.36
C MET A 168 0.40 1.84 -11.87
N ILE A 169 0.49 1.26 -10.70
CA ILE A 169 -0.64 0.67 -9.99
C ILE A 169 -1.17 1.69 -8.98
N LEU A 170 -2.49 1.86 -8.93
CA LEU A 170 -3.16 2.63 -7.88
C LEU A 170 -3.99 1.70 -7.00
N VAL A 171 -3.91 1.93 -5.69
CA VAL A 171 -4.73 1.26 -4.68
C VAL A 171 -5.41 2.32 -3.83
N ALA A 172 -6.73 2.43 -3.92
CA ALA A 172 -7.54 3.25 -3.04
C ALA A 172 -8.24 2.36 -2.01
N SER A 173 -7.86 2.49 -0.74
CA SER A 173 -8.43 1.65 0.31
C SER A 173 -9.66 2.27 0.98
N GLY A 174 -10.66 1.44 1.22
CA GLY A 174 -11.94 1.81 1.81
C GLY A 174 -12.68 0.62 2.40
N GLU A 175 -14.00 0.64 2.39
CA GLU A 175 -14.84 -0.53 2.67
C GLU A 175 -14.66 -1.59 1.58
N THR A 176 -14.49 -1.15 0.34
CA THR A 176 -14.03 -1.96 -0.79
C THR A 176 -12.76 -1.30 -1.33
N ASP A 177 -11.65 -2.03 -1.37
CA ASP A 177 -10.43 -1.49 -1.98
C ASP A 177 -10.56 -1.51 -3.51
N LEU A 178 -10.15 -0.41 -4.16
CA LEU A 178 -10.07 -0.30 -5.63
C LEU A 178 -8.61 -0.41 -6.06
N ILE A 179 -8.33 -1.31 -7.01
CA ILE A 179 -6.97 -1.55 -7.51
C ILE A 179 -6.98 -1.51 -9.03
N THR A 180 -6.05 -0.78 -9.64
CA THR A 180 -5.94 -0.71 -11.11
C THR A 180 -4.52 -0.40 -11.56
N ASP A 181 -4.16 -0.91 -12.74
CA ASP A 181 -2.98 -0.54 -13.54
C ASP A 181 -3.37 0.22 -14.83
N GLY A 182 -4.66 0.56 -14.96
CA GLY A 182 -5.24 1.20 -16.14
C GLY A 182 -5.87 0.23 -17.15
N SER A 183 -5.78 -1.09 -16.95
CA SER A 183 -6.44 -2.08 -17.82
C SER A 183 -7.88 -2.35 -17.41
N CYS A 184 -8.09 -2.66 -16.14
CA CYS A 184 -9.39 -2.86 -15.51
C CYS A 184 -9.34 -2.37 -14.06
N VAL A 185 -10.47 -2.35 -13.38
CA VAL A 185 -10.55 -2.02 -11.95
C VAL A 185 -10.94 -3.27 -11.17
N TYR A 186 -10.07 -3.69 -10.24
CA TYR A 186 -10.36 -4.74 -9.27
C TYR A 186 -11.02 -4.12 -8.03
N ARG A 187 -12.00 -4.83 -7.48
CA ARG A 187 -12.65 -4.51 -6.21
C ARG A 187 -12.34 -5.63 -5.23
N CYS A 188 -11.63 -5.30 -4.17
CA CYS A 188 -11.34 -6.22 -3.09
C CYS A 188 -12.28 -5.92 -1.92
N HIS A 189 -13.14 -6.90 -1.58
CA HIS A 189 -14.15 -6.81 -0.52
C HIS A 189 -13.62 -7.38 0.80
N ASN A 190 -12.42 -7.95 0.80
CA ASN A 190 -11.81 -8.46 2.01
C ASN A 190 -11.41 -7.35 2.97
N GLY A 191 -11.65 -7.55 4.23
CA GLY A 191 -11.30 -6.62 5.30
C GLY A 191 -12.27 -6.64 6.47
N SER A 192 -11.96 -5.85 7.48
CA SER A 192 -12.80 -5.68 8.66
C SER A 192 -12.83 -4.24 9.12
N PRO A 193 -13.99 -3.70 9.54
CA PRO A 193 -14.08 -2.38 10.17
C PRO A 193 -13.16 -2.21 11.39
N MET A 194 -12.73 -3.29 12.03
CA MET A 194 -11.78 -3.23 13.14
C MET A 194 -10.39 -2.74 12.71
N MET A 195 -10.01 -2.92 11.43
CA MET A 195 -8.76 -2.40 10.90
C MET A 195 -8.67 -0.87 11.01
N ALA A 196 -9.77 -0.16 10.79
CA ALA A 196 -9.83 1.30 10.95
C ALA A 196 -9.77 1.78 12.41
N ARG A 197 -9.89 0.86 13.38
CA ARG A 197 -9.88 1.18 14.82
C ARG A 197 -8.52 1.00 15.49
N ILE A 198 -7.50 0.63 14.74
CA ILE A 198 -6.11 0.58 15.19
C ILE A 198 -5.26 1.52 14.32
N THR A 199 -4.29 2.18 14.93
CA THR A 199 -3.33 2.95 14.14
C THR A 199 -2.40 2.02 13.36
N GLY A 200 -2.02 2.41 12.16
CA GLY A 200 -1.01 1.72 11.38
C GLY A 200 -1.49 0.55 10.52
N SER A 201 -2.77 0.15 10.56
CA SER A 201 -3.29 -0.90 9.67
C SER A 201 -3.04 -0.57 8.18
N GLY A 202 -3.22 0.69 7.79
CA GLY A 202 -2.89 1.17 6.46
C GLY A 202 -1.41 1.03 6.13
N CYS A 203 -0.52 1.50 7.03
CA CYS A 203 0.93 1.40 6.83
C CYS A 203 1.40 -0.07 6.78
N MET A 204 0.83 -0.94 7.62
CA MET A 204 1.06 -2.39 7.57
C MET A 204 0.63 -2.99 6.23
N SER A 205 -0.54 -2.59 5.71
CA SER A 205 -1.01 -3.04 4.39
C SER A 205 -0.09 -2.56 3.27
N THR A 206 0.45 -1.33 3.38
CA THR A 206 1.38 -0.78 2.38
C THR A 206 2.70 -1.55 2.33
N VAL A 207 3.30 -1.89 3.47
CA VAL A 207 4.55 -2.67 3.48
C VAL A 207 4.33 -4.10 2.99
N MET A 208 3.16 -4.69 3.29
CA MET A 208 2.76 -5.99 2.73
C MET A 208 2.64 -5.93 1.21
N LEU A 209 2.04 -4.86 0.67
CA LEU A 209 1.96 -4.64 -0.78
C LEU A 209 3.35 -4.64 -1.42
N GLY A 210 4.34 -4.00 -0.78
CA GLY A 210 5.73 -4.05 -1.24
C GLY A 210 6.31 -5.46 -1.25
N ALA A 211 5.99 -6.29 -0.26
CA ALA A 211 6.42 -7.68 -0.23
C ALA A 211 5.80 -8.49 -1.40
N PHE A 212 4.51 -8.28 -1.68
CA PHE A 212 3.83 -8.94 -2.80
C PHE A 212 4.39 -8.49 -4.15
N LEU A 213 4.59 -7.20 -4.38
CA LEU A 213 5.19 -6.65 -5.60
C LEU A 213 6.64 -7.10 -5.80
N SER A 214 7.41 -7.33 -4.72
CA SER A 214 8.76 -7.88 -4.81
C SER A 214 8.80 -9.34 -5.28
N ALA A 215 7.73 -10.09 -5.03
CA ALA A 215 7.60 -11.47 -5.49
C ALA A 215 7.29 -11.56 -6.99
N GLU A 216 6.42 -10.68 -7.45
CA GLU A 216 6.00 -10.53 -8.84
C GLU A 216 5.50 -9.09 -9.06
N ASN A 217 6.17 -8.31 -9.92
CA ASN A 217 5.80 -6.91 -10.16
C ASN A 217 4.62 -6.83 -11.14
N SER A 218 3.40 -6.98 -10.64
CA SER A 218 2.17 -6.99 -11.44
C SER A 218 0.96 -6.47 -10.64
N VAL A 219 -0.11 -6.09 -11.34
CA VAL A 219 -1.37 -5.67 -10.70
C VAL A 219 -1.99 -6.82 -9.92
N GLU A 220 -1.86 -8.06 -10.40
CA GLU A 220 -2.33 -9.25 -9.68
C GLU A 220 -1.65 -9.42 -8.32
N SER A 221 -0.37 -9.05 -8.22
CA SER A 221 0.33 -9.05 -6.93
C SER A 221 -0.16 -7.95 -6.00
N ALA A 222 -0.53 -6.79 -6.52
CA ALA A 222 -1.16 -5.74 -5.74
C ALA A 222 -2.53 -6.19 -5.22
N VAL A 223 -3.35 -6.78 -6.08
CA VAL A 223 -4.65 -7.38 -5.71
C VAL A 223 -4.47 -8.47 -4.65
N ALA A 224 -3.50 -9.35 -4.85
CA ALA A 224 -3.20 -10.43 -3.90
C ALA A 224 -2.76 -9.88 -2.53
N GLY A 225 -1.95 -8.81 -2.50
CA GLY A 225 -1.53 -8.14 -1.26
C GLY A 225 -2.70 -7.51 -0.50
N CYS A 226 -3.65 -6.88 -1.20
CA CYS A 226 -4.87 -6.33 -0.60
C CYS A 226 -5.75 -7.45 -0.03
N ALA A 227 -6.05 -8.47 -0.81
CA ALA A 227 -6.86 -9.61 -0.37
C ALA A 227 -6.23 -10.35 0.82
N PHE A 228 -4.93 -10.64 0.77
CA PHE A 228 -4.17 -11.26 1.86
C PHE A 228 -4.31 -10.49 3.17
N THR A 229 -4.10 -9.17 3.10
CA THR A 229 -4.17 -8.30 4.28
C THR A 229 -5.59 -8.17 4.81
N GLY A 230 -6.58 -8.11 3.89
CA GLY A 230 -8.00 -8.10 4.24
C GLY A 230 -8.43 -9.39 4.95
N ILE A 231 -8.07 -10.56 4.41
CA ILE A 231 -8.35 -11.87 5.03
C ILE A 231 -7.72 -11.97 6.43
N ALA A 232 -6.47 -11.50 6.60
CA ALA A 232 -5.85 -11.46 7.93
C ALA A 232 -6.66 -10.58 8.91
N GLY A 233 -7.17 -9.44 8.43
CA GLY A 233 -8.06 -8.56 9.21
C GLY A 233 -9.38 -9.23 9.61
N GLU A 234 -9.99 -10.01 8.71
CA GLU A 234 -11.22 -10.78 8.98
C GLU A 234 -10.97 -11.86 10.04
N LEU A 235 -9.90 -12.64 9.89
CA LEU A 235 -9.52 -13.67 10.84
C LEU A 235 -9.26 -13.09 12.23
N ALA A 236 -8.52 -11.98 12.29
CA ALA A 236 -8.25 -11.26 13.54
C ALA A 236 -9.53 -10.72 14.20
N ALA A 237 -10.45 -10.17 13.41
CA ALA A 237 -11.72 -9.67 13.91
C ALA A 237 -12.60 -10.79 14.48
N LYS A 238 -12.65 -11.92 13.80
CA LYS A 238 -13.38 -13.12 14.24
C LYS A 238 -12.86 -13.61 15.60
N GLU A 239 -11.55 -13.76 15.75
CA GLU A 239 -10.92 -14.21 17.00
C GLU A 239 -11.11 -13.19 18.14
N THR A 240 -10.89 -11.91 17.87
CA THR A 240 -11.07 -10.84 18.84
C THR A 240 -12.50 -10.80 19.39
N THR A 241 -13.47 -10.94 18.49
CA THR A 241 -14.90 -10.94 18.84
C THR A 241 -15.29 -12.18 19.64
N ALA A 242 -14.84 -13.36 19.22
CA ALA A 242 -15.10 -14.63 19.91
C ALA A 242 -14.60 -14.60 21.35
N GLN A 243 -13.45 -13.96 21.58
CA GLN A 243 -12.86 -13.82 22.91
C GLN A 243 -13.37 -12.58 23.68
N LYS A 244 -14.29 -11.79 23.13
CA LYS A 244 -14.81 -10.53 23.70
C LYS A 244 -13.68 -9.56 24.12
N ARG A 245 -12.68 -9.39 23.23
CA ARG A 245 -11.52 -8.52 23.45
C ARG A 245 -11.63 -7.21 22.66
N GLY A 246 -10.71 -6.27 22.95
CA GLY A 246 -10.67 -4.94 22.37
C GLY A 246 -9.63 -4.80 21.25
N THR A 247 -9.42 -3.55 20.83
CA THR A 247 -8.60 -3.18 19.66
C THR A 247 -7.12 -3.58 19.77
N MET A 248 -6.53 -3.57 20.98
CA MET A 248 -5.14 -4.01 21.16
C MET A 248 -4.99 -5.51 20.92
N THR A 249 -5.95 -6.32 21.33
CA THR A 249 -5.98 -7.75 21.03
C THR A 249 -6.17 -7.97 19.54
N PHE A 250 -7.04 -7.18 18.89
CA PHE A 250 -7.20 -7.21 17.43
C PHE A 250 -5.88 -6.94 16.71
N ARG A 251 -5.12 -5.89 17.10
CA ARG A 251 -3.82 -5.57 16.50
C ARG A 251 -2.85 -6.76 16.61
N ASN A 252 -2.78 -7.42 17.76
CA ASN A 252 -1.93 -8.60 17.92
C ASN A 252 -2.42 -9.76 17.05
N TRP A 253 -3.72 -10.07 17.07
CA TRP A 253 -4.30 -11.10 16.21
C TRP A 253 -4.15 -10.80 14.72
N PHE A 254 -4.08 -9.53 14.32
CA PHE A 254 -3.86 -9.16 12.93
C PHE A 254 -2.48 -9.60 12.43
N ILE A 255 -1.44 -9.39 13.24
CA ILE A 255 -0.08 -9.85 12.94
C ILE A 255 0.02 -11.38 13.06
N ASP A 256 -0.61 -11.97 14.07
CA ASP A 256 -0.65 -13.42 14.26
C ASP A 256 -1.36 -14.11 13.08
N ALA A 257 -2.48 -13.56 12.59
CA ALA A 257 -3.20 -14.09 11.43
C ALA A 257 -2.32 -14.11 10.16
N VAL A 258 -1.47 -13.08 9.97
CA VAL A 258 -0.49 -13.08 8.88
C VAL A 258 0.50 -14.23 9.03
N SER A 259 1.03 -14.48 10.23
CA SER A 259 2.01 -15.54 10.48
C SER A 259 1.44 -16.95 10.37
N LEU A 260 0.13 -17.08 10.62
CA LEU A 260 -0.60 -18.36 10.60
C LEU A 260 -1.38 -18.59 9.30
N MET A 261 -1.25 -17.68 8.32
CA MET A 261 -1.98 -17.75 7.06
C MET A 261 -1.66 -19.01 6.27
N THR A 262 -2.69 -19.73 5.88
CA THR A 262 -2.55 -20.95 5.08
C THR A 262 -3.01 -20.73 3.63
N PRO A 263 -2.49 -21.49 2.66
CA PRO A 263 -2.96 -21.44 1.28
C PRO A 263 -4.47 -21.68 1.16
N GLU A 264 -5.02 -22.60 1.94
CA GLU A 264 -6.45 -22.91 1.96
C GLU A 264 -7.31 -21.72 2.41
N GLN A 265 -6.86 -20.95 3.42
CA GLN A 265 -7.54 -19.73 3.85
C GLN A 265 -7.53 -18.66 2.76
N LEU A 266 -6.45 -18.55 1.99
CA LEU A 266 -6.35 -17.63 0.86
C LEU A 266 -7.25 -18.05 -0.30
N GLU A 267 -7.24 -19.35 -0.65
CA GLU A 267 -8.05 -19.88 -1.75
C GLU A 267 -9.55 -19.68 -1.51
N HIS A 268 -10.03 -19.91 -0.29
CA HIS A 268 -11.45 -19.81 0.04
C HIS A 268 -11.89 -18.42 0.54
N GLY A 269 -10.96 -17.64 1.12
CA GLY A 269 -11.26 -16.33 1.70
C GLY A 269 -11.22 -15.18 0.71
N THR A 270 -10.59 -15.35 -0.46
CA THR A 270 -10.46 -14.27 -1.44
C THR A 270 -11.82 -13.85 -2.01
N ASP A 271 -12.20 -12.59 -1.78
CA ASP A 271 -13.41 -11.98 -2.33
C ASP A 271 -13.04 -10.74 -3.15
N VAL A 272 -12.68 -10.98 -4.40
CA VAL A 272 -12.26 -9.96 -5.36
C VAL A 272 -12.96 -10.18 -6.68
N ASP A 273 -13.50 -9.11 -7.25
CA ASP A 273 -14.04 -9.08 -8.61
C ASP A 273 -13.40 -7.93 -9.42
N TRP A 274 -13.73 -7.83 -10.72
CA TRP A 274 -13.27 -6.72 -11.58
C TRP A 274 -14.24 -6.44 -12.73
N PHE A 275 -14.16 -5.21 -13.25
CA PHE A 275 -14.97 -4.69 -14.36
C PHE A 275 -14.15 -3.81 -15.31
#